data_a33d05a2c489e6ff982871d575cd3692
#
_entry.id   a33d05a2c489e6ff982871d575cd3692
#
_cell.length_a   1.000
_cell.length_b   1.000
_cell.length_c   1.000
_cell.angle_alpha   90.00
_cell.angle_beta   90.00
_cell.angle_gamma   90.00
#
_symmetry.space_group_name_H-M   'P 1'
#
loop_
_entity.id
_entity.type
_entity.pdbx_description
1 polymer ?
#
loop_
_entity_poly.entity_id
_entity_poly.type
_entity_poly.pdbx_seq_one_letter_code
_entity_poly.pdbx_strand_id
1 'polypeptide(L)'
;RIKLERTNSMEGLYQTQRIKDLKDKMLSEPRYASIEQALIITKTYQENEDDPKIIQRAKSLKAALEKMEIRVEPEELIVGNRTAGVRYGVVFPESGSTWVDKEFETLPTRPQDRFNVHQEDIETFRKVIKPYWEGKSLEDVLNQRYGKEINKIAKVVKINQKDHAQGHICPDCVKWLKMGPQGLLDQAEEKLKICKEEQKDFYESVKIVMEGAKHFMVRYHDLIMDMAENESDETRKQTMIKVAQNCKNISERPVQTFHEAVQSTW
;
A
#
# COMPACT_ATOMS: atom_id res chain seq x y z
N ARG A 1 -14.10 -43.21 11.63
CA ARG A 1 -13.06 -42.19 11.87
C ARG A 1 -11.89 -42.49 10.96
N ILE A 2 -11.78 -41.80 9.81
CA ILE A 2 -10.63 -41.87 8.92
C ILE A 2 -9.60 -40.92 9.54
N LYS A 3 -8.49 -41.48 10.04
CA LYS A 3 -7.29 -40.70 10.37
C LYS A 3 -6.68 -40.25 9.04
N LEU A 4 -6.84 -38.97 8.70
CA LEU A 4 -6.01 -38.34 7.71
C LEU A 4 -4.61 -38.16 8.30
N GLU A 5 -3.71 -39.06 7.99
CA GLU A 5 -2.28 -38.85 8.16
C GLU A 5 -1.90 -37.66 7.27
N ARG A 6 -1.54 -36.54 7.89
CA ARG A 6 -0.89 -35.43 7.20
C ARG A 6 0.46 -35.94 6.71
N THR A 7 0.50 -36.38 5.48
CA THR A 7 1.78 -36.65 4.80
C THR A 7 2.45 -35.29 4.55
N ASN A 8 3.60 -35.08 5.19
CA ASN A 8 4.54 -33.98 4.96
C ASN A 8 5.16 -33.98 3.53
N SER A 9 4.50 -34.60 2.56
CA SER A 9 5.05 -34.85 1.22
C SER A 9 4.67 -33.80 0.16
N MET A 10 3.95 -32.75 0.52
CA MET A 10 3.60 -31.69 -0.45
C MET A 10 4.59 -30.52 -0.49
N GLU A 11 5.54 -30.41 0.43
CA GLU A 11 6.52 -29.31 0.44
C GLU A 11 7.56 -29.40 -0.69
N GLY A 12 7.71 -30.53 -1.36
CA GLY A 12 8.75 -30.73 -2.38
C GLY A 12 8.30 -30.61 -3.83
N LEU A 13 7.00 -30.69 -4.12
CA LEU A 13 6.53 -30.91 -5.50
C LEU A 13 6.30 -29.65 -6.34
N TYR A 14 6.20 -28.45 -5.73
CA TYR A 14 5.81 -27.24 -6.46
C TYR A 14 6.70 -26.00 -6.23
N GLN A 15 7.75 -26.07 -5.43
CA GLN A 15 8.64 -24.94 -5.21
C GLN A 15 9.86 -25.03 -6.13
N THR A 16 9.89 -24.14 -7.12
CA THR A 16 11.10 -23.90 -7.91
C THR A 16 12.20 -23.30 -7.06
N GLN A 17 13.47 -23.40 -7.49
CA GLN A 17 14.60 -22.77 -6.78
C GLN A 17 14.35 -21.28 -6.59
N ARG A 18 13.84 -20.58 -7.62
CA ARG A 18 13.44 -19.18 -7.57
C ARG A 18 12.50 -18.86 -6.39
N ILE A 19 11.47 -19.68 -6.17
CA ILE A 19 10.52 -19.46 -5.06
C ILE A 19 11.17 -19.71 -3.70
N LYS A 20 12.08 -20.67 -3.61
CA LYS A 20 12.84 -20.92 -2.38
C LYS A 20 13.72 -19.71 -2.04
N ASP A 21 14.46 -19.21 -3.01
CA ASP A 21 15.37 -18.08 -2.83
C ASP A 21 14.63 -16.81 -2.38
N LEU A 22 13.49 -16.48 -3.02
CA LEU A 22 12.64 -15.37 -2.62
C LEU A 22 12.07 -15.55 -1.20
N LYS A 23 11.63 -16.78 -0.86
CA LYS A 23 11.12 -17.10 0.47
C LYS A 23 12.21 -16.98 1.54
N ASP A 24 13.38 -17.57 1.28
CA ASP A 24 14.50 -17.56 2.22
C ASP A 24 14.99 -16.12 2.44
N LYS A 25 15.11 -15.33 1.37
CA LYS A 25 15.41 -13.90 1.47
C LYS A 25 14.36 -13.18 2.33
N MET A 26 13.09 -13.35 2.03
CA MET A 26 12.01 -12.72 2.79
C MET A 26 12.04 -13.13 4.28
N LEU A 27 12.33 -14.39 4.60
CA LEU A 27 12.35 -14.86 5.98
C LEU A 27 13.59 -14.41 6.76
N SER A 28 14.72 -14.20 6.09
CA SER A 28 15.99 -13.74 6.70
C SER A 28 16.00 -12.23 6.97
N GLU A 29 15.19 -11.45 6.24
CA GLU A 29 15.14 -10.01 6.40
C GLU A 29 14.49 -9.59 7.73
N PRO A 30 15.05 -8.60 8.43
CA PRO A 30 14.45 -8.06 9.63
C PRO A 30 13.16 -7.27 9.30
N ARG A 31 12.26 -7.20 10.28
CA ARG A 31 11.04 -6.40 10.17
C ARG A 31 11.28 -5.00 10.76
N TYR A 32 10.94 -3.96 10.01
CA TYR A 32 10.98 -2.58 10.48
C TYR A 32 9.65 -1.87 10.25
N ALA A 33 9.31 -0.91 11.10
CA ALA A 33 8.29 0.07 10.78
C ALA A 33 8.90 1.13 9.84
N SER A 34 8.16 1.52 8.81
CA SER A 34 8.56 2.56 7.87
C SER A 34 7.65 3.78 8.02
N ILE A 35 8.22 4.94 8.18
CA ILE A 35 7.52 6.23 8.23
C ILE A 35 7.52 6.97 6.88
N GLU A 36 8.11 6.39 5.85
CA GLU A 36 8.26 7.04 4.53
C GLU A 36 6.93 7.53 3.97
N GLN A 37 5.94 6.63 3.85
CA GLN A 37 4.62 7.02 3.37
C GLN A 37 3.93 8.02 4.31
N ALA A 38 4.10 7.85 5.62
CA ALA A 38 3.56 8.77 6.61
C ALA A 38 4.10 10.21 6.43
N LEU A 39 5.40 10.35 6.09
CA LEU A 39 5.99 11.66 5.76
C LEU A 39 5.43 12.25 4.48
N ILE A 40 5.33 11.45 3.41
CA ILE A 40 4.79 11.90 2.12
C ILE A 40 3.34 12.36 2.29
N ILE A 41 2.51 11.54 2.96
CA ILE A 41 1.11 11.83 3.24
C ILE A 41 0.99 13.12 4.06
N THR A 42 1.75 13.22 5.16
CA THR A 42 1.70 14.41 6.03
C THR A 42 2.03 15.69 5.28
N LYS A 43 3.12 15.69 4.51
CA LYS A 43 3.50 16.86 3.69
C LYS A 43 2.43 17.21 2.66
N THR A 44 1.85 16.21 1.99
CA THR A 44 0.81 16.45 1.00
C THR A 44 -0.46 17.04 1.62
N TYR A 45 -0.84 16.60 2.82
CA TYR A 45 -1.95 17.19 3.55
C TYR A 45 -1.66 18.64 3.97
N GLN A 46 -0.44 18.94 4.42
CA GLN A 46 -0.01 20.30 4.76
C GLN A 46 -0.05 21.24 3.55
N GLU A 47 0.40 20.78 2.39
CA GLU A 47 0.44 21.55 1.16
C GLU A 47 -0.96 21.78 0.55
N ASN A 48 -1.99 21.05 0.98
CA ASN A 48 -3.34 21.07 0.43
C ASN A 48 -4.41 21.22 1.52
N GLU A 49 -4.16 21.98 2.58
CA GLU A 49 -5.08 22.10 3.72
C GLU A 49 -6.46 22.69 3.35
N ASP A 50 -6.50 23.52 2.33
CA ASP A 50 -7.73 24.20 1.86
C ASP A 50 -8.60 23.30 0.96
N ASP A 51 -8.07 22.17 0.49
CA ASP A 51 -8.84 21.27 -0.36
C ASP A 51 -9.90 20.48 0.42
N PRO A 52 -10.98 20.05 -0.24
CA PRO A 52 -11.90 19.06 0.31
C PRO A 52 -11.17 17.80 0.77
N LYS A 53 -11.61 17.19 1.88
CA LYS A 53 -10.91 16.04 2.48
C LYS A 53 -10.73 14.85 1.53
N ILE A 54 -11.68 14.64 0.63
CA ILE A 54 -11.58 13.57 -0.39
C ILE A 54 -10.47 13.87 -1.39
N ILE A 55 -10.27 15.12 -1.76
CA ILE A 55 -9.20 15.57 -2.67
C ILE A 55 -7.84 15.49 -1.96
N GLN A 56 -7.74 15.94 -0.70
CA GLN A 56 -6.51 15.78 0.09
C GLN A 56 -6.10 14.30 0.16
N ARG A 57 -7.05 13.40 0.40
CA ARG A 57 -6.78 11.95 0.45
C ARG A 57 -6.32 11.41 -0.90
N ALA A 58 -6.97 11.81 -1.99
CA ALA A 58 -6.59 11.41 -3.34
C ALA A 58 -5.18 11.88 -3.72
N LYS A 59 -4.87 13.15 -3.46
CA LYS A 59 -3.53 13.73 -3.68
C LYS A 59 -2.47 13.04 -2.82
N SER A 60 -2.76 12.71 -1.57
CA SER A 60 -1.81 12.04 -0.68
C SER A 60 -1.51 10.61 -1.15
N LEU A 61 -2.51 9.87 -1.63
CA LEU A 61 -2.28 8.55 -2.22
C LEU A 61 -1.48 8.65 -3.52
N LYS A 62 -1.82 9.58 -4.43
CA LYS A 62 -1.04 9.83 -5.65
C LYS A 62 0.41 10.16 -5.30
N ALA A 63 0.65 11.07 -4.36
CA ALA A 63 1.99 11.44 -3.93
C ALA A 63 2.78 10.25 -3.35
N ALA A 64 2.13 9.37 -2.57
CA ALA A 64 2.76 8.15 -2.08
C ALA A 64 3.17 7.23 -3.24
N LEU A 65 2.29 6.98 -4.20
CA LEU A 65 2.54 6.15 -5.38
C LEU A 65 3.65 6.72 -6.30
N GLU A 66 3.76 8.04 -6.36
CA GLU A 66 4.76 8.73 -7.17
C GLU A 66 6.14 8.82 -6.50
N LYS A 67 6.19 8.92 -5.17
CA LYS A 67 7.42 9.34 -4.46
C LYS A 67 8.03 8.25 -3.59
N MET A 68 7.24 7.25 -3.11
CA MET A 68 7.79 6.20 -2.27
C MET A 68 8.87 5.41 -3.00
N GLU A 69 9.85 4.92 -2.28
CA GLU A 69 10.88 4.06 -2.83
C GLU A 69 10.28 2.76 -3.35
N ILE A 70 10.60 2.42 -4.59
CA ILE A 70 10.22 1.15 -5.22
C ILE A 70 11.46 0.27 -5.40
N ARG A 71 11.25 -1.04 -5.32
CA ARG A 71 12.30 -2.03 -5.54
C ARG A 71 11.76 -3.25 -6.27
N VAL A 72 12.64 -3.96 -6.90
CA VAL A 72 12.35 -5.23 -7.57
C VAL A 72 13.49 -6.20 -7.26
N GLU A 73 13.14 -7.42 -6.87
CA GLU A 73 14.11 -8.51 -6.79
C GLU A 73 14.26 -9.17 -8.15
N PRO A 74 15.48 -9.54 -8.56
CA PRO A 74 15.73 -10.12 -9.89
C PRO A 74 14.88 -11.36 -10.22
N GLU A 75 14.44 -12.07 -9.21
CA GLU A 75 13.65 -13.30 -9.34
C GLU A 75 12.13 -13.06 -9.27
N GLU A 76 11.67 -11.82 -9.10
CA GLU A 76 10.24 -11.51 -9.04
C GLU A 76 9.62 -11.56 -10.45
N LEU A 77 8.48 -12.25 -10.57
CA LEU A 77 7.62 -12.26 -11.76
C LEU A 77 6.38 -11.40 -11.60
N ILE A 78 6.00 -11.13 -10.37
CA ILE A 78 4.96 -10.19 -9.96
C ILE A 78 5.65 -9.19 -9.06
N VAL A 79 5.60 -7.92 -9.43
CA VAL A 79 6.34 -6.84 -8.78
C VAL A 79 5.39 -5.89 -8.06
N GLY A 80 5.87 -5.26 -7.04
CA GLY A 80 5.10 -4.29 -6.25
C GLY A 80 5.48 -4.36 -4.78
N ASN A 81 5.82 -3.22 -4.21
CA ASN A 81 6.11 -3.10 -2.78
C ASN A 81 5.35 -1.93 -2.18
N ARG A 82 5.14 -2.00 -0.87
CA ARG A 82 4.53 -0.92 -0.08
C ARG A 82 5.57 -0.12 0.70
N THR A 83 6.80 -0.59 0.74
CA THR A 83 7.90 -0.01 1.53
C THR A 83 9.23 -0.38 0.88
N ALA A 84 10.27 0.39 1.13
CA ALA A 84 11.63 0.11 0.65
C ALA A 84 12.15 -1.26 1.10
N GLY A 85 11.87 -1.68 2.34
CA GLY A 85 12.30 -2.98 2.86
C GLY A 85 11.32 -4.11 2.57
N VAL A 86 11.83 -5.33 2.45
CA VAL A 86 11.04 -6.54 2.12
C VAL A 86 9.95 -6.82 3.15
N ARG A 87 10.23 -6.57 4.44
CA ARG A 87 9.32 -6.88 5.55
C ARG A 87 8.98 -5.66 6.40
N TYR A 88 8.97 -4.49 5.78
CA TYR A 88 8.63 -3.27 6.52
C TYR A 88 7.12 -3.08 6.61
N GLY A 89 6.67 -2.59 7.77
CA GLY A 89 5.28 -2.22 8.00
C GLY A 89 5.06 -0.73 7.77
N VAL A 90 3.96 -0.37 7.13
CA VAL A 90 3.59 1.04 6.88
C VAL A 90 2.94 1.63 8.12
N VAL A 91 3.28 2.86 8.45
CA VAL A 91 2.63 3.66 9.49
C VAL A 91 1.60 4.59 8.85
N PHE A 92 0.37 4.60 9.38
CA PHE A 92 -0.74 5.43 8.93
C PHE A 92 -1.12 6.46 10.01
N PRO A 93 -0.50 7.65 10.03
CA PRO A 93 -0.70 8.63 11.09
C PRO A 93 -2.11 9.24 11.09
N GLU A 94 -2.79 9.24 9.95
CA GLU A 94 -4.17 9.68 9.81
C GLU A 94 -5.17 8.79 10.57
N SER A 95 -4.81 7.54 10.84
CA SER A 95 -5.62 6.64 11.66
C SER A 95 -5.46 6.93 13.16
N GLY A 96 -4.22 7.10 13.63
CA GLY A 96 -3.95 7.40 15.03
C GLY A 96 -2.47 7.62 15.29
N SER A 97 -2.06 8.85 15.48
CA SER A 97 -0.67 9.22 15.73
C SER A 97 -0.22 8.99 17.17
N THR A 98 -1.15 9.10 18.13
CA THR A 98 -0.85 9.02 19.55
C THR A 98 -0.51 7.60 20.00
N TRP A 99 -1.25 6.59 19.54
CA TRP A 99 -0.97 5.20 19.91
C TRP A 99 0.30 4.68 19.22
N VAL A 100 0.56 5.08 17.97
CA VAL A 100 1.77 4.73 17.23
C VAL A 100 3.02 5.21 17.97
N ASP A 101 3.03 6.47 18.40
CA ASP A 101 4.15 7.03 19.18
C ASP A 101 4.43 6.25 20.47
N LYS A 102 3.37 5.84 21.18
CA LYS A 102 3.51 5.05 22.40
C LYS A 102 4.03 3.63 22.15
N GLU A 103 3.74 3.06 20.99
CA GLU A 103 4.16 1.70 20.66
C GLU A 103 5.59 1.60 20.12
N PHE A 104 6.20 2.66 19.61
CA PHE A 104 7.54 2.60 19.04
C PHE A 104 8.57 1.92 19.96
N GLU A 105 8.50 2.18 21.24
CA GLU A 105 9.44 1.60 22.21
C GLU A 105 9.16 0.11 22.53
N THR A 106 7.94 -0.33 22.33
CA THR A 106 7.48 -1.70 22.63
C THR A 106 7.36 -2.59 21.40
N LEU A 107 7.29 -2.03 20.20
CA LEU A 107 7.19 -2.76 18.94
C LEU A 107 8.23 -3.89 18.78
N PRO A 108 9.51 -3.71 19.16
CA PRO A 108 10.52 -4.76 19.00
C PRO A 108 10.33 -5.93 19.97
N THR A 109 9.68 -5.72 21.09
CA THR A 109 9.58 -6.70 22.20
C THR A 109 8.19 -7.26 22.41
N ARG A 110 7.16 -6.71 21.76
CA ARG A 110 5.78 -7.18 21.93
C ARG A 110 5.61 -8.65 21.52
N PRO A 111 4.61 -9.39 22.07
CA PRO A 111 4.46 -10.83 21.84
C PRO A 111 4.28 -11.21 20.36
N GLN A 112 3.53 -10.41 19.60
CA GLN A 112 3.18 -10.67 18.21
C GLN A 112 3.54 -9.46 17.32
N ASP A 113 3.72 -9.70 16.04
CA ASP A 113 3.97 -8.68 15.02
C ASP A 113 5.06 -7.68 15.40
N ARG A 114 6.21 -8.21 15.84
CA ARG A 114 7.37 -7.40 16.20
C ARG A 114 7.92 -6.66 14.99
N PHE A 115 8.23 -5.39 15.20
CA PHE A 115 8.96 -4.56 14.25
C PHE A 115 10.05 -3.81 14.99
N ASN A 116 11.23 -3.75 14.39
CA ASN A 116 12.23 -2.79 14.80
C ASN A 116 11.82 -1.39 14.32
N VAL A 117 12.38 -0.37 14.92
CA VAL A 117 12.19 1.03 14.50
C VAL A 117 13.54 1.71 14.57
N HIS A 118 13.92 2.44 13.54
CA HIS A 118 15.11 3.27 13.57
C HIS A 118 14.89 4.47 14.49
N GLN A 119 15.88 4.81 15.28
CA GLN A 119 15.78 5.92 16.23
C GLN A 119 15.50 7.26 15.51
N GLU A 120 16.10 7.47 14.37
CA GLU A 120 15.88 8.64 13.51
C GLU A 120 14.44 8.73 12.99
N ASP A 121 13.80 7.59 12.73
CA ASP A 121 12.39 7.54 12.33
C ASP A 121 11.47 7.94 13.48
N ILE A 122 11.76 7.50 14.70
CA ILE A 122 11.01 7.90 15.90
C ILE A 122 11.12 9.42 16.12
N GLU A 123 12.32 9.96 16.01
CA GLU A 123 12.58 11.39 16.17
C GLU A 123 11.87 12.21 15.08
N THR A 124 11.93 11.75 13.84
CA THR A 124 11.26 12.39 12.70
C THR A 124 9.74 12.33 12.86
N PHE A 125 9.20 11.18 13.27
CA PHE A 125 7.78 11.03 13.55
C PHE A 125 7.31 12.02 14.61
N ARG A 126 8.02 12.10 15.74
CA ARG A 126 7.71 12.99 16.86
C ARG A 126 7.84 14.47 16.50
N LYS A 127 8.78 14.82 15.64
CA LYS A 127 9.06 16.21 15.26
C LYS A 127 8.18 16.72 14.12
N VAL A 128 7.84 15.87 13.16
CA VAL A 128 7.20 16.28 11.89
C VAL A 128 5.79 15.73 11.74
N ILE A 129 5.61 14.42 11.95
CA ILE A 129 4.35 13.73 11.64
C ILE A 129 3.31 13.95 12.75
N LYS A 130 3.66 13.58 13.97
CA LYS A 130 2.74 13.64 15.12
C LYS A 130 2.14 15.02 15.33
N PRO A 131 2.90 16.14 15.35
CA PRO A 131 2.34 17.48 15.61
C PRO A 131 1.28 17.89 14.59
N TYR A 132 1.39 17.45 13.35
CA TYR A 132 0.37 17.73 12.33
C TYR A 132 -0.93 16.96 12.59
N TRP A 133 -0.81 15.67 12.95
CA TRP A 133 -1.96 14.76 13.12
C TRP A 133 -2.60 14.83 14.51
N GLU A 134 -1.95 15.44 15.48
CA GLU A 134 -2.49 15.59 16.83
C GLU A 134 -3.80 16.38 16.78
N GLY A 135 -4.88 15.77 17.28
CA GLY A 135 -6.24 16.30 17.20
C GLY A 135 -6.93 16.13 15.83
N LYS A 136 -6.23 15.73 14.79
CA LYS A 136 -6.77 15.53 13.42
C LYS A 136 -6.91 14.07 13.01
N SER A 137 -6.23 13.13 13.70
CA SER A 137 -6.34 11.72 13.39
C SER A 137 -7.74 11.17 13.65
N LEU A 138 -8.10 10.06 12.99
CA LEU A 138 -9.40 9.41 13.21
C LEU A 138 -9.62 9.07 14.69
N GLU A 139 -8.58 8.54 15.35
CA GLU A 139 -8.62 8.24 16.79
C GLU A 139 -8.96 9.49 17.61
N ASP A 140 -8.27 10.60 17.33
CA ASP A 140 -8.47 11.84 18.08
C ASP A 140 -9.87 12.40 17.86
N VAL A 141 -10.35 12.42 16.62
CA VAL A 141 -11.70 12.89 16.27
C VAL A 141 -12.78 12.01 16.94
N LEU A 142 -12.60 10.69 16.95
CA LEU A 142 -13.53 9.79 17.61
C LEU A 142 -13.53 9.99 19.12
N ASN A 143 -12.35 10.15 19.73
CA ASN A 143 -12.23 10.39 21.15
C ASN A 143 -12.82 11.76 21.58
N GLN A 144 -12.67 12.79 20.76
CA GLN A 144 -13.28 14.11 20.99
C GLN A 144 -14.80 14.05 20.93
N ARG A 145 -15.35 13.36 19.94
CA ARG A 145 -16.80 13.30 19.71
C ARG A 145 -17.52 12.28 20.59
N TYR A 146 -16.94 11.12 20.80
CA TYR A 146 -17.59 9.95 21.40
C TYR A 146 -16.78 9.32 22.55
N GLY A 147 -15.74 9.99 23.05
CA GLY A 147 -14.85 9.42 24.05
C GLY A 147 -15.54 8.98 25.34
N LYS A 148 -16.58 9.68 25.80
CA LYS A 148 -17.37 9.31 26.99
C LYS A 148 -18.11 7.99 26.75
N GLU A 149 -18.78 7.86 25.62
CA GLU A 149 -19.54 6.69 25.22
C GLU A 149 -18.61 5.49 24.98
N ILE A 150 -17.53 5.69 24.24
CA ILE A 150 -16.50 4.67 23.96
C ILE A 150 -15.92 4.15 25.28
N ASN A 151 -15.53 5.02 26.21
CA ASN A 151 -14.95 4.63 27.48
C ASN A 151 -15.97 3.90 28.39
N LYS A 152 -17.25 4.25 28.32
CA LYS A 152 -18.32 3.55 29.05
C LYS A 152 -18.50 2.12 28.50
N ILE A 153 -18.56 1.98 27.18
CA ILE A 153 -18.72 0.68 26.51
C ILE A 153 -17.48 -0.19 26.71
N ALA A 154 -16.28 0.38 26.63
CA ALA A 154 -15.01 -0.32 26.80
C ALA A 154 -14.81 -0.98 28.18
N LYS A 155 -15.60 -0.58 29.20
CA LYS A 155 -15.61 -1.26 30.51
C LYS A 155 -16.27 -2.63 30.47
N VAL A 156 -17.13 -2.88 29.49
CA VAL A 156 -17.93 -4.10 29.37
C VAL A 156 -17.47 -4.94 28.18
N VAL A 157 -17.16 -4.28 27.07
CA VAL A 157 -16.79 -4.92 25.80
C VAL A 157 -15.46 -4.37 25.32
N LYS A 158 -14.55 -5.27 24.92
CA LYS A 158 -13.30 -4.86 24.29
C LYS A 158 -13.60 -4.29 22.89
N ILE A 159 -13.35 -2.99 22.70
CA ILE A 159 -13.48 -2.34 21.39
C ILE A 159 -12.11 -2.41 20.72
N ASN A 160 -12.02 -3.21 19.66
CA ASN A 160 -10.84 -3.26 18.79
C ASN A 160 -11.06 -2.36 17.56
N GLN A 161 -9.96 -1.91 16.95
CA GLN A 161 -9.97 -1.20 15.67
C GLN A 161 -10.85 0.06 15.65
N LYS A 162 -11.03 0.71 16.79
CA LYS A 162 -11.75 1.98 16.88
C LYS A 162 -11.08 3.12 16.09
N ASP A 163 -9.81 2.94 15.78
CA ASP A 163 -8.94 3.82 15.01
C ASP A 163 -8.82 3.42 13.53
N HIS A 164 -9.53 2.38 13.11
CA HIS A 164 -9.51 1.88 11.74
C HIS A 164 -10.88 2.10 11.08
N ALA A 165 -10.94 3.04 10.14
CA ALA A 165 -12.15 3.23 9.32
C ALA A 165 -12.29 2.19 8.19
N GLN A 166 -11.25 1.40 7.96
CA GLN A 166 -11.23 0.36 6.94
C GLN A 166 -11.80 -0.94 7.51
N GLY A 167 -12.84 -1.44 6.91
CA GLY A 167 -13.24 -2.83 7.10
C GLY A 167 -12.45 -3.76 6.17
N HIS A 168 -12.69 -5.07 6.29
CA HIS A 168 -12.33 -6.01 5.23
C HIS A 168 -13.32 -5.81 4.09
N ILE A 169 -12.90 -5.07 3.06
CA ILE A 169 -13.70 -4.82 1.86
C ILE A 169 -13.30 -5.79 0.77
N CYS A 170 -14.25 -6.19 -0.05
CA CYS A 170 -14.01 -6.91 -1.28
C CYS A 170 -14.05 -5.89 -2.43
N PRO A 171 -12.92 -5.58 -3.08
CA PRO A 171 -12.93 -4.67 -4.22
C PRO A 171 -13.61 -5.31 -5.43
N ASP A 172 -14.19 -4.50 -6.31
CA ASP A 172 -14.73 -4.94 -7.60
C ASP A 172 -13.59 -5.28 -8.58
N CYS A 173 -12.94 -6.43 -8.33
CA CYS A 173 -11.85 -6.91 -9.18
C CYS A 173 -12.29 -7.13 -10.62
N VAL A 174 -13.56 -7.47 -10.86
CA VAL A 174 -14.07 -7.68 -12.22
C VAL A 174 -14.04 -6.37 -13.01
N LYS A 175 -14.54 -5.30 -12.41
CA LYS A 175 -14.51 -3.97 -13.03
C LYS A 175 -13.06 -3.50 -13.21
N TRP A 176 -12.22 -3.66 -12.17
CA TRP A 176 -10.81 -3.30 -12.24
C TRP A 176 -10.07 -3.98 -13.39
N LEU A 177 -10.21 -5.31 -13.53
CA LEU A 177 -9.53 -6.05 -14.60
C LEU A 177 -10.07 -5.73 -16.00
N LYS A 178 -11.38 -5.43 -16.11
CA LYS A 178 -12.00 -5.08 -17.39
C LYS A 178 -11.72 -3.67 -17.86
N MET A 179 -11.46 -2.73 -16.98
CA MET A 179 -11.27 -1.34 -17.31
C MET A 179 -9.81 -0.89 -17.18
N GLY A 180 -9.12 -1.40 -16.17
CA GLY A 180 -7.81 -0.89 -15.76
C GLY A 180 -7.89 0.55 -15.23
N PRO A 181 -6.76 1.11 -14.79
CA PRO A 181 -6.72 2.49 -14.32
C PRO A 181 -7.03 3.50 -15.43
N GLN A 182 -6.64 3.24 -16.69
CA GLN A 182 -6.97 4.14 -17.81
C GLN A 182 -8.48 4.19 -18.05
N GLY A 183 -9.16 3.04 -18.14
CA GLY A 183 -10.61 3.04 -18.38
C GLY A 183 -11.42 3.65 -17.23
N LEU A 184 -10.94 3.53 -15.98
CA LEU A 184 -11.56 4.21 -14.84
C LEU A 184 -11.31 5.72 -14.87
N LEU A 185 -10.12 6.15 -15.31
CA LEU A 185 -9.78 7.55 -15.54
C LEU A 185 -10.71 8.17 -16.60
N ASP A 186 -10.82 7.53 -17.78
CA ASP A 186 -11.69 7.97 -18.86
C ASP A 186 -13.15 8.08 -18.39
N GLN A 187 -13.63 7.08 -17.65
CA GLN A 187 -15.00 7.11 -17.07
C GLN A 187 -15.19 8.28 -16.10
N ALA A 188 -14.20 8.59 -15.27
CA ALA A 188 -14.27 9.71 -14.34
C ALA A 188 -14.30 11.05 -15.10
N GLU A 189 -13.48 11.21 -16.13
CA GLU A 189 -13.46 12.41 -16.98
C GLU A 189 -14.77 12.62 -17.75
N GLU A 190 -15.39 11.56 -18.25
CA GLU A 190 -16.72 11.64 -18.88
C GLU A 190 -17.79 12.07 -17.87
N LYS A 191 -17.75 11.51 -16.66
CA LYS A 191 -18.68 11.87 -15.60
C LYS A 191 -18.51 13.31 -15.11
N LEU A 192 -17.28 13.82 -15.05
CA LEU A 192 -17.00 15.22 -14.71
C LEU A 192 -17.67 16.21 -15.65
N LYS A 193 -17.88 15.86 -16.94
CA LYS A 193 -18.52 16.73 -17.93
C LYS A 193 -20.03 16.95 -17.67
N ILE A 194 -20.68 16.00 -16.97
CA ILE A 194 -22.14 15.94 -16.83
C ILE A 194 -22.61 15.81 -15.38
N CYS A 195 -21.69 15.72 -14.41
CA CYS A 195 -22.06 15.53 -13.01
C CYS A 195 -22.59 16.82 -12.38
N LYS A 196 -23.33 16.67 -11.28
CA LYS A 196 -23.71 17.78 -10.44
C LYS A 196 -22.52 18.31 -9.64
N GLU A 197 -22.58 19.55 -9.19
CA GLU A 197 -21.52 20.22 -8.43
C GLU A 197 -21.09 19.40 -7.21
N GLU A 198 -22.04 18.85 -6.46
CA GLU A 198 -21.82 18.00 -5.27
C GLU A 198 -21.08 16.68 -5.54
N GLN A 199 -20.94 16.28 -6.79
CA GLN A 199 -20.29 15.04 -7.22
C GLN A 199 -18.88 15.29 -7.81
N LYS A 200 -18.52 16.53 -8.08
CA LYS A 200 -17.24 16.89 -8.73
C LYS A 200 -16.04 16.38 -7.96
N ASP A 201 -15.98 16.68 -6.67
CA ASP A 201 -14.85 16.26 -5.83
C ASP A 201 -14.64 14.76 -5.84
N PHE A 202 -15.73 13.98 -5.91
CA PHE A 202 -15.64 12.53 -6.00
C PHE A 202 -14.98 12.09 -7.31
N TYR A 203 -15.47 12.58 -8.46
CA TYR A 203 -14.91 12.18 -9.75
C TYR A 203 -13.49 12.73 -9.96
N GLU A 204 -13.20 13.94 -9.47
CA GLU A 204 -11.84 14.48 -9.47
C GLU A 204 -10.89 13.66 -8.60
N SER A 205 -11.36 13.19 -7.42
CA SER A 205 -10.56 12.32 -6.57
C SER A 205 -10.26 10.97 -7.25
N VAL A 206 -11.21 10.38 -7.98
CA VAL A 206 -10.99 9.16 -8.76
C VAL A 206 -9.93 9.39 -9.84
N LYS A 207 -10.04 10.50 -10.59
CA LYS A 207 -9.07 10.89 -11.61
C LYS A 207 -7.65 10.98 -11.02
N ILE A 208 -7.48 11.74 -9.95
CA ILE A 208 -6.19 11.91 -9.26
C ILE A 208 -5.58 10.55 -8.85
N VAL A 209 -6.39 9.66 -8.28
CA VAL A 209 -5.92 8.33 -7.83
C VAL A 209 -5.55 7.44 -9.01
N MET A 210 -6.33 7.46 -10.09
CA MET A 210 -6.03 6.65 -11.28
C MET A 210 -4.76 7.12 -12.00
N GLU A 211 -4.51 8.42 -12.07
CA GLU A 211 -3.25 8.98 -12.56
C GLU A 211 -2.05 8.48 -11.71
N GLY A 212 -2.19 8.50 -10.38
CA GLY A 212 -1.18 7.96 -9.47
C GLY A 212 -0.92 6.47 -9.68
N ALA A 213 -1.98 5.67 -9.84
CA ALA A 213 -1.87 4.23 -10.11
C ALA A 213 -1.13 3.94 -11.42
N LYS A 214 -1.48 4.67 -12.49
CA LYS A 214 -0.78 4.56 -13.78
C LYS A 214 0.70 4.90 -13.65
N HIS A 215 1.00 6.00 -12.99
CA HIS A 215 2.39 6.44 -12.77
C HIS A 215 3.18 5.39 -12.00
N PHE A 216 2.60 4.82 -10.96
CA PHE A 216 3.23 3.76 -10.15
C PHE A 216 3.59 2.53 -11.00
N MET A 217 2.69 2.08 -11.87
CA MET A 217 2.93 0.97 -12.79
C MET A 217 4.05 1.29 -13.79
N VAL A 218 4.10 2.52 -14.31
CA VAL A 218 5.16 2.98 -15.22
C VAL A 218 6.51 3.05 -14.52
N ARG A 219 6.57 3.50 -13.28
CA ARG A 219 7.81 3.50 -12.48
C ARG A 219 8.42 2.09 -12.36
N TYR A 220 7.57 1.06 -12.16
CA TYR A 220 8.05 -0.33 -12.18
C TYR A 220 8.55 -0.78 -13.53
N HIS A 221 7.85 -0.39 -14.62
CA HIS A 221 8.34 -0.64 -15.96
C HIS A 221 9.75 -0.07 -16.15
N ASP A 222 9.94 1.19 -15.84
CA ASP A 222 11.21 1.89 -16.06
C ASP A 222 12.34 1.28 -15.22
N LEU A 223 12.09 1.05 -13.93
CA LEU A 223 13.05 0.40 -13.04
C LEU A 223 13.50 -0.99 -13.56
N ILE A 224 12.54 -1.81 -14.01
CA ILE A 224 12.85 -3.16 -14.48
C ILE A 224 13.58 -3.12 -15.82
N MET A 225 13.26 -2.17 -16.69
CA MET A 225 13.99 -1.98 -17.95
C MET A 225 15.45 -1.59 -17.70
N ASP A 226 15.70 -0.66 -16.77
CA ASP A 226 17.06 -0.29 -16.37
C ASP A 226 17.84 -1.52 -15.78
N MET A 227 17.17 -2.32 -14.97
CA MET A 227 17.77 -3.56 -14.45
C MET A 227 18.08 -4.56 -15.57
N ALA A 228 17.17 -4.71 -16.53
CA ALA A 228 17.33 -5.64 -17.67
C ALA A 228 18.48 -5.22 -18.59
N GLU A 229 18.77 -3.93 -18.74
CA GLU A 229 19.93 -3.45 -19.53
C GLU A 229 21.25 -3.96 -18.96
N ASN A 230 21.34 -4.12 -17.64
CA ASN A 230 22.54 -4.55 -16.93
C ASN A 230 22.56 -6.06 -16.64
N GLU A 231 21.52 -6.83 -17.04
CA GLU A 231 21.45 -8.26 -16.83
C GLU A 231 22.24 -9.01 -17.91
N SER A 232 23.13 -9.89 -17.48
CA SER A 232 23.99 -10.68 -18.35
C SER A 232 23.37 -12.03 -18.79
N ASP A 233 22.45 -12.58 -18.00
CA ASP A 233 21.71 -13.80 -18.37
C ASP A 233 20.57 -13.43 -19.30
N GLU A 234 20.66 -13.86 -20.55
CA GLU A 234 19.70 -13.51 -21.60
C GLU A 234 18.28 -14.02 -21.27
N THR A 235 18.14 -15.21 -20.64
CA THR A 235 16.85 -15.76 -20.26
C THR A 235 16.19 -14.91 -19.18
N ARG A 236 16.97 -14.50 -18.18
CA ARG A 236 16.52 -13.61 -17.12
C ARG A 236 16.17 -12.23 -17.67
N LYS A 237 17.03 -11.67 -18.50
CA LYS A 237 16.79 -10.39 -19.20
C LYS A 237 15.46 -10.40 -19.93
N GLN A 238 15.17 -11.41 -20.74
CA GLN A 238 13.90 -11.51 -21.47
C GLN A 238 12.70 -11.66 -20.53
N THR A 239 12.88 -12.33 -19.39
CA THR A 239 11.85 -12.43 -18.36
C THR A 239 11.55 -11.07 -17.72
N MET A 240 12.59 -10.31 -17.37
CA MET A 240 12.46 -8.97 -16.82
C MET A 240 11.77 -8.01 -17.81
N ILE A 241 12.16 -8.02 -19.08
CA ILE A 241 11.50 -7.23 -20.12
C ILE A 241 10.01 -7.55 -20.20
N LYS A 242 9.64 -8.84 -20.11
CA LYS A 242 8.24 -9.25 -20.12
C LYS A 242 7.46 -8.74 -18.90
N VAL A 243 8.07 -8.78 -17.70
CA VAL A 243 7.47 -8.24 -16.48
C VAL A 243 7.29 -6.72 -16.59
N ALA A 244 8.32 -6.01 -17.07
CA ALA A 244 8.23 -4.58 -17.34
C ALA A 244 7.09 -4.24 -18.31
N GLN A 245 7.00 -4.97 -19.43
CA GLN A 245 5.94 -4.76 -20.41
C GLN A 245 4.55 -5.01 -19.84
N ASN A 246 4.38 -6.00 -18.94
CA ASN A 246 3.11 -6.21 -18.24
C ASN A 246 2.72 -4.98 -17.41
N CYS A 247 3.66 -4.41 -16.64
CA CYS A 247 3.41 -3.19 -15.87
C CYS A 247 2.97 -2.03 -16.77
N LYS A 248 3.64 -1.83 -17.90
CA LYS A 248 3.29 -0.81 -18.90
C LYS A 248 1.89 -1.05 -19.47
N ASN A 249 1.62 -2.28 -19.92
CA ASN A 249 0.34 -2.65 -20.53
C ASN A 249 -0.85 -2.37 -19.60
N ILE A 250 -0.78 -2.83 -18.33
CA ILE A 250 -1.89 -2.67 -17.37
C ILE A 250 -2.07 -1.21 -16.93
N SER A 251 -1.09 -0.33 -17.12
CA SER A 251 -1.23 1.11 -16.90
C SER A 251 -2.07 1.80 -17.99
N GLU A 252 -2.12 1.23 -19.20
CA GLU A 252 -2.70 1.87 -20.39
C GLU A 252 -4.00 1.23 -20.88
N ARG A 253 -4.22 -0.06 -20.57
CA ARG A 253 -5.34 -0.84 -21.09
C ARG A 253 -5.81 -1.93 -20.13
N PRO A 254 -6.99 -2.50 -20.35
CA PRO A 254 -7.46 -3.71 -19.64
C PRO A 254 -6.48 -4.87 -19.77
N VAL A 255 -6.49 -5.76 -18.79
CA VAL A 255 -5.68 -6.97 -18.80
C VAL A 255 -6.06 -7.91 -19.95
N GLN A 256 -5.08 -8.56 -20.57
CA GLN A 256 -5.30 -9.49 -21.69
C GLN A 256 -4.73 -10.89 -21.41
N THR A 257 -3.85 -11.02 -20.40
CA THR A 257 -3.24 -12.29 -20.04
C THR A 257 -3.45 -12.60 -18.55
N PHE A 258 -3.29 -13.88 -18.17
CA PHE A 258 -3.33 -14.27 -16.77
C PHE A 258 -2.23 -13.58 -15.95
N HIS A 259 -1.03 -13.45 -16.52
CA HIS A 259 0.07 -12.77 -15.85
C HIS A 259 -0.26 -11.28 -15.58
N GLU A 260 -0.79 -10.57 -16.58
CA GLU A 260 -1.25 -9.19 -16.40
C GLU A 260 -2.37 -9.09 -15.34
N ALA A 261 -3.30 -10.06 -15.31
CA ALA A 261 -4.38 -10.05 -14.32
C ALA A 261 -3.84 -10.23 -12.89
N VAL A 262 -2.88 -11.13 -12.67
CA VAL A 262 -2.24 -11.32 -11.36
C VAL A 262 -1.43 -10.06 -10.99
N GLN A 263 -0.63 -9.52 -11.91
CA GLN A 263 0.14 -8.28 -11.67
C GLN A 263 -0.77 -7.10 -11.34
N SER A 264 -1.91 -6.98 -12.01
CA SER A 264 -2.84 -5.86 -11.80
C SER A 264 -3.61 -5.93 -10.48
N THR A 265 -3.78 -7.14 -9.93
CA THR A 265 -4.45 -7.34 -8.63
C THR A 265 -3.50 -7.30 -7.44
N TRP A 266 -2.22 -7.49 -7.69
CA TRP A 266 -1.18 -7.40 -6.68
C TRP A 266 -0.94 -5.95 -6.25
#